data_2efad1159370e9c13d8d9f9e8a6a5261
#
_entry.id   2efad1159370e9c13d8d9f9e8a6a5261
#
_cell.length_a   1.000
_cell.length_b   1.000
_cell.length_c   1.000
_cell.angle_alpha   90.00
_cell.angle_beta   90.00
_cell.angle_gamma   90.00
#
_symmetry.space_group_name_H-M   'P 1'
#
loop_
_entity.id
_entity.type
_entity.pdbx_description
1 polymer ?
#
loop_
_entity_poly.entity_id
_entity_poly.type
_entity_poly.pdbx_seq_one_letter_code
_entity_poly.pdbx_strand_id
1 'polypeptide(L)'
;MNDSSLEKAIVVKDISKRYGKVMALRHVSFSVDKGEIFGLIGPDGSGKTSLFRILATLILPEKGGTAMVEGYDVVNDLREIRKRVGYMPGKFSLYQDLSVEENLNFFATLFGTTVEAEYDHIKAIYSQIEPFRKRKAGALSGGMKQKLALSCALVHKPSILLLDEPTTGVDPVSRKEFWDMLTTLKQRGITIVVATPYLDEVRRCNRIAFLQEGEVKGIDKPEVILDRFKDVFNPPPGLRSEERRMRNSNELRTQGDSSLSTPRSSLNSIEVSHLVKAFGSFHAVDDISFTVMRGEIFGFLGANGAGKTTAMHILTGLNQPTSGSGRVAGCDIVTEYEQIKKHIGYMSQKFSLYEDLTVKENIRLFAGIYGMSDKDIKRKTTELLDKLEFAEHGDDIVSSLPLGWKQKLAFSVSIFHDPEIVFLDEPTGGVDPATRRQFWQLIYDAADRGITVFVTTHYMDEAEYCDRISIMVDGKIKAMGTPDELKRELNQPDMDHVFTCLARQSTRK
;
A
#
# COMPACT_ATOMS: atom_id res chain seq x y z
N MET A 1 16.75 35.49 22.95
CA MET A 1 15.36 35.08 22.88
C MET A 1 14.73 35.76 21.68
N ASN A 2 14.91 35.25 20.51
CA ASN A 2 14.26 35.73 19.29
C ASN A 2 13.25 34.65 18.90
N ASP A 3 12.00 34.87 19.26
CA ASP A 3 10.86 34.16 18.69
C ASP A 3 10.67 34.75 17.28
N SER A 4 11.43 34.23 16.31
CA SER A 4 11.18 34.49 14.90
C SER A 4 9.89 33.76 14.56
N SER A 5 8.76 34.46 14.64
CA SER A 5 7.47 33.97 14.20
C SER A 5 7.61 33.58 12.72
N LEU A 6 7.80 32.28 12.44
CA LEU A 6 7.80 31.74 11.07
C LEU A 6 6.47 32.13 10.42
N GLU A 7 6.55 32.73 9.24
CA GLU A 7 5.36 33.20 8.53
C GLU A 7 4.51 31.99 8.14
N LYS A 8 3.21 32.00 8.46
CA LYS A 8 2.30 30.89 8.22
C LYS A 8 1.86 30.87 6.76
N ALA A 9 2.07 29.73 6.09
CA ALA A 9 1.55 29.49 4.76
C ALA A 9 0.08 29.08 4.79
N ILE A 10 -0.31 28.26 5.79
CA ILE A 10 -1.68 27.80 5.96
C ILE A 10 -2.08 27.99 7.43
N VAL A 11 -3.28 28.49 7.67
CA VAL A 11 -3.88 28.60 9.01
C VAL A 11 -5.30 28.07 8.95
N VAL A 12 -5.59 27.00 9.68
CA VAL A 12 -6.92 26.40 9.81
C VAL A 12 -7.39 26.57 11.24
N LYS A 13 -8.59 27.10 11.42
CA LYS A 13 -9.22 27.32 12.72
C LYS A 13 -10.65 26.83 12.71
N ASP A 14 -10.92 25.85 13.54
CA ASP A 14 -12.26 25.33 13.84
C ASP A 14 -13.04 24.83 12.60
N ILE A 15 -12.33 24.24 11.63
CA ILE A 15 -12.96 23.75 10.40
C ILE A 15 -13.73 22.45 10.67
N SER A 16 -15.00 22.44 10.24
CA SER A 16 -15.88 21.28 10.24
C SER A 16 -16.42 21.01 8.85
N LYS A 17 -16.71 19.73 8.53
CA LYS A 17 -17.30 19.31 7.27
C LYS A 17 -18.16 18.08 7.45
N ARG A 18 -19.39 18.14 6.93
CA ARG A 18 -20.36 17.04 6.94
C ARG A 18 -20.75 16.63 5.52
N TYR A 19 -20.96 15.34 5.32
CA TYR A 19 -21.56 14.75 4.12
C TYR A 19 -22.77 13.92 4.55
N GLY A 20 -23.98 14.44 4.32
CA GLY A 20 -25.20 13.81 4.81
C GLY A 20 -25.18 13.61 6.33
N LYS A 21 -25.19 12.36 6.79
CA LYS A 21 -25.09 12.02 8.22
C LYS A 21 -23.66 11.89 8.75
N VAL A 22 -22.66 11.79 7.88
CA VAL A 22 -21.26 11.55 8.26
C VAL A 22 -20.54 12.88 8.49
N MET A 23 -19.98 13.05 9.69
CA MET A 23 -19.12 14.17 10.02
C MET A 23 -17.67 13.80 9.63
N ALA A 24 -17.18 14.36 8.52
CA ALA A 24 -15.85 14.06 7.98
C ALA A 24 -14.74 14.87 8.67
N LEU A 25 -15.03 16.09 9.13
CA LEU A 25 -14.11 16.94 9.89
C LEU A 25 -14.86 17.56 11.06
N ARG A 26 -14.22 17.60 12.24
CA ARG A 26 -14.78 18.10 13.48
C ARG A 26 -13.77 19.06 14.14
N HIS A 27 -14.07 20.36 14.14
CA HIS A 27 -13.30 21.38 14.84
C HIS A 27 -11.78 21.34 14.58
N VAL A 28 -11.38 21.06 13.32
CA VAL A 28 -9.99 20.91 12.92
C VAL A 28 -9.28 22.26 12.98
N SER A 29 -8.15 22.30 13.71
CA SER A 29 -7.31 23.50 13.84
C SER A 29 -5.84 23.13 13.76
N PHE A 30 -5.08 23.79 12.88
CA PHE A 30 -3.62 23.66 12.76
C PHE A 30 -3.04 24.80 11.91
N SER A 31 -1.71 24.88 11.88
CA SER A 31 -1.01 25.79 10.98
C SER A 31 0.21 25.14 10.36
N VAL A 32 0.55 25.60 9.14
CA VAL A 32 1.72 25.17 8.37
C VAL A 32 2.63 26.37 8.16
N ASP A 33 3.93 26.20 8.43
CA ASP A 33 4.92 27.24 8.24
C ASP A 33 5.36 27.34 6.79
N LYS A 34 5.79 28.51 6.33
CA LYS A 34 6.33 28.66 4.97
C LYS A 34 7.60 27.82 4.79
N GLY A 35 7.70 27.11 3.66
CA GLY A 35 8.86 26.33 3.30
C GLY A 35 9.05 25.05 4.12
N GLU A 36 8.03 24.56 4.83
CA GLU A 36 8.08 23.24 5.47
C GLU A 36 7.41 22.14 4.63
N ILE A 37 7.78 20.89 4.88
CA ILE A 37 7.00 19.73 4.50
C ILE A 37 6.19 19.32 5.71
N PHE A 38 4.87 19.49 5.62
CA PHE A 38 3.92 19.16 6.68
C PHE A 38 3.16 17.87 6.30
N GLY A 39 3.23 16.86 7.16
CA GLY A 39 2.55 15.59 6.96
C GLY A 39 1.16 15.57 7.59
N LEU A 40 0.18 15.01 6.88
CA LEU A 40 -1.15 14.73 7.41
C LEU A 40 -1.35 13.21 7.40
N ILE A 41 -1.38 12.60 8.58
CA ILE A 41 -1.48 11.16 8.75
C ILE A 41 -2.77 10.78 9.47
N GLY A 42 -3.25 9.57 9.24
CA GLY A 42 -4.45 9.04 9.89
C GLY A 42 -5.12 7.95 9.09
N PRO A 43 -6.05 7.21 9.72
CA PRO A 43 -6.81 6.15 9.07
C PRO A 43 -7.57 6.60 7.83
N ASP A 44 -7.97 5.63 7.00
CA ASP A 44 -8.90 5.88 5.91
C ASP A 44 -10.23 6.39 6.46
N GLY A 45 -10.80 7.40 5.77
CA GLY A 45 -12.01 8.06 6.25
C GLY A 45 -11.79 9.09 7.37
N SER A 46 -10.55 9.31 7.86
CA SER A 46 -10.28 10.30 8.91
C SER A 46 -10.46 11.76 8.48
N GLY A 47 -10.71 12.02 7.19
CA GLY A 47 -11.01 13.37 6.69
C GLY A 47 -9.88 14.05 5.93
N LYS A 48 -8.70 13.42 5.74
CA LYS A 48 -7.53 13.98 5.04
C LYS A 48 -7.87 14.61 3.68
N THR A 49 -8.46 13.83 2.81
CA THR A 49 -8.89 14.29 1.46
C THR A 49 -9.92 15.41 1.54
N SER A 50 -10.86 15.38 2.50
CA SER A 50 -11.84 16.47 2.69
C SER A 50 -11.14 17.77 3.06
N LEU A 51 -10.15 17.71 3.93
CA LEU A 51 -9.34 18.87 4.32
C LEU A 51 -8.55 19.43 3.12
N PHE A 52 -7.87 18.57 2.34
CA PHE A 52 -7.19 19.02 1.13
C PHE A 52 -8.12 19.68 0.12
N ARG A 53 -9.32 19.12 -0.09
CA ARG A 53 -10.32 19.71 -0.99
C ARG A 53 -10.80 21.07 -0.51
N ILE A 54 -10.90 21.31 0.80
CA ILE A 54 -11.21 22.64 1.36
C ILE A 54 -10.06 23.60 1.09
N LEU A 55 -8.81 23.22 1.40
CA LEU A 55 -7.62 24.05 1.16
C LEU A 55 -7.38 24.36 -0.32
N ALA A 56 -7.68 23.40 -1.20
CA ALA A 56 -7.65 23.56 -2.66
C ALA A 56 -8.88 24.27 -3.22
N THR A 57 -9.80 24.74 -2.37
CA THR A 57 -11.05 25.44 -2.75
C THR A 57 -12.00 24.64 -3.65
N LEU A 58 -11.96 23.32 -3.57
CA LEU A 58 -12.83 22.43 -4.35
C LEU A 58 -14.18 22.17 -3.67
N ILE A 59 -14.21 22.27 -2.33
CA ILE A 59 -15.43 22.19 -1.52
C ILE A 59 -15.38 23.25 -0.43
N LEU A 60 -16.55 23.66 0.03
CA LEU A 60 -16.66 24.63 1.12
C LEU A 60 -16.70 23.93 2.49
N PRO A 61 -16.09 24.50 3.55
CA PRO A 61 -16.28 24.04 4.92
C PRO A 61 -17.71 24.35 5.38
N GLU A 62 -18.09 23.82 6.55
CA GLU A 62 -19.29 24.28 7.25
C GLU A 62 -19.07 25.68 7.84
N LYS A 63 -20.16 26.38 8.14
CA LYS A 63 -20.09 27.72 8.76
C LYS A 63 -19.52 27.63 10.18
N GLY A 64 -18.72 28.61 10.56
CA GLY A 64 -18.17 28.77 11.92
C GLY A 64 -16.65 28.71 12.02
N GLY A 65 -15.98 27.94 11.13
CA GLY A 65 -14.53 27.90 11.08
C GLY A 65 -13.95 28.76 9.95
N THR A 66 -12.62 28.98 9.98
CA THR A 66 -11.88 29.71 8.94
C THR A 66 -10.65 28.94 8.50
N ALA A 67 -10.33 29.00 7.21
CA ALA A 67 -9.07 28.48 6.67
C ALA A 67 -8.46 29.52 5.73
N MET A 68 -7.20 29.84 5.98
CA MET A 68 -6.44 30.83 5.22
C MET A 68 -5.26 30.14 4.55
N VAL A 69 -5.03 30.45 3.28
CA VAL A 69 -3.90 29.98 2.47
C VAL A 69 -3.15 31.20 1.97
N GLU A 70 -1.93 31.41 2.43
CA GLU A 70 -1.14 32.64 2.21
C GLU A 70 -1.90 33.95 2.49
N GLY A 71 -2.71 33.94 3.54
CA GLY A 71 -3.51 35.10 3.91
C GLY A 71 -4.81 35.27 3.15
N TYR A 72 -5.14 34.38 2.21
CA TYR A 72 -6.38 34.33 1.43
C TYR A 72 -7.38 33.35 2.04
N ASP A 73 -8.63 33.78 2.16
CA ASP A 73 -9.72 32.98 2.75
C ASP A 73 -10.24 31.95 1.73
N VAL A 74 -10.34 30.66 2.14
CA VAL A 74 -10.77 29.56 1.24
C VAL A 74 -12.21 29.69 0.75
N VAL A 75 -13.04 30.56 1.33
CA VAL A 75 -14.42 30.81 0.92
C VAL A 75 -14.52 32.00 0.00
N ASN A 76 -13.79 33.08 0.28
CA ASN A 76 -13.94 34.36 -0.38
C ASN A 76 -12.92 34.58 -1.52
N ASP A 77 -11.70 34.02 -1.40
CA ASP A 77 -10.56 34.32 -2.27
C ASP A 77 -10.14 33.15 -3.17
N LEU A 78 -11.12 32.36 -3.66
CA LEU A 78 -10.89 31.13 -4.41
C LEU A 78 -9.90 31.28 -5.58
N ARG A 79 -10.02 32.38 -6.34
CA ARG A 79 -9.20 32.64 -7.53
C ARG A 79 -7.74 32.87 -7.16
N GLU A 80 -7.48 33.59 -6.07
CA GLU A 80 -6.14 33.93 -5.62
C GLU A 80 -5.43 32.69 -5.05
N ILE A 81 -6.17 31.83 -4.33
CA ILE A 81 -5.65 30.56 -3.81
C ILE A 81 -5.28 29.63 -4.96
N ARG A 82 -6.14 29.47 -5.96
CA ARG A 82 -5.90 28.56 -7.12
C ARG A 82 -4.69 28.93 -7.96
N LYS A 83 -4.26 30.19 -7.94
CA LYS A 83 -3.01 30.63 -8.60
C LYS A 83 -1.77 30.21 -7.81
N ARG A 84 -1.89 29.97 -6.51
CA ARG A 84 -0.79 29.71 -5.58
C ARG A 84 -0.65 28.27 -5.15
N VAL A 85 -1.69 27.47 -5.38
CA VAL A 85 -1.77 26.09 -4.91
C VAL A 85 -1.70 25.12 -6.08
N GLY A 86 -0.71 24.23 -6.07
CA GLY A 86 -0.69 23.02 -6.89
C GLY A 86 -1.35 21.88 -6.10
N TYR A 87 -2.35 21.22 -6.68
CA TYR A 87 -3.04 20.11 -6.03
C TYR A 87 -2.89 18.81 -6.83
N MET A 88 -2.44 17.77 -6.16
CA MET A 88 -2.32 16.43 -6.70
C MET A 88 -3.25 15.51 -5.88
N PRO A 89 -4.40 15.09 -6.43
CA PRO A 89 -5.33 14.20 -5.73
C PRO A 89 -4.85 12.76 -5.72
N GLY A 90 -5.27 11.98 -4.72
CA GLY A 90 -4.86 10.59 -4.52
C GLY A 90 -5.27 9.62 -5.63
N LYS A 91 -6.37 9.90 -6.33
CA LYS A 91 -6.69 9.17 -7.57
C LYS A 91 -6.00 9.85 -8.75
N PHE A 92 -5.35 9.04 -9.60
CA PHE A 92 -4.70 9.54 -10.81
C PHE A 92 -5.68 10.40 -11.64
N SER A 93 -5.42 11.69 -11.70
CA SER A 93 -6.33 12.72 -12.24
C SER A 93 -5.99 13.20 -13.63
N LEU A 94 -4.91 12.66 -14.23
CA LEU A 94 -4.49 13.03 -15.56
C LEU A 94 -5.28 12.27 -16.64
N TYR A 95 -5.35 12.84 -17.82
CA TYR A 95 -6.03 12.24 -18.96
C TYR A 95 -5.19 11.09 -19.50
N GLN A 96 -5.65 9.86 -19.27
CA GLN A 96 -4.90 8.64 -19.61
C GLN A 96 -4.70 8.43 -21.10
N ASP A 97 -5.64 8.94 -21.92
CA ASP A 97 -5.61 8.85 -23.38
C ASP A 97 -4.72 9.91 -24.04
N LEU A 98 -4.39 10.98 -23.32
CA LEU A 98 -3.45 11.99 -23.75
C LEU A 98 -2.00 11.56 -23.48
N SER A 99 -1.08 12.04 -24.31
CA SER A 99 0.35 11.87 -24.11
C SER A 99 0.86 12.68 -22.91
N VAL A 100 2.09 12.45 -22.49
CA VAL A 100 2.78 13.23 -21.45
C VAL A 100 2.78 14.72 -21.79
N GLU A 101 3.16 15.06 -23.05
CA GLU A 101 3.24 16.44 -23.55
C GLU A 101 1.85 17.10 -23.61
N GLU A 102 0.83 16.39 -24.08
CA GLU A 102 -0.53 16.91 -24.17
C GLU A 102 -1.13 17.17 -22.77
N ASN A 103 -0.91 16.28 -21.79
CA ASN A 103 -1.32 16.54 -20.41
C ASN A 103 -0.66 17.82 -19.87
N LEU A 104 0.66 17.95 -20.03
CA LEU A 104 1.37 19.11 -19.51
C LEU A 104 0.94 20.41 -20.16
N ASN A 105 0.78 20.42 -21.50
CA ASN A 105 0.26 21.57 -22.26
C ASN A 105 -1.17 21.95 -21.85
N PHE A 106 -2.02 20.95 -21.59
CA PHE A 106 -3.38 21.19 -21.11
C PHE A 106 -3.37 21.99 -19.79
N PHE A 107 -2.57 21.56 -18.81
CA PHE A 107 -2.48 22.26 -17.53
C PHE A 107 -1.80 23.63 -17.68
N ALA A 108 -0.74 23.75 -18.49
CA ALA A 108 -0.12 25.04 -18.75
C ALA A 108 -1.12 26.06 -19.35
N THR A 109 -1.89 25.63 -20.35
CA THR A 109 -2.93 26.46 -20.97
C THR A 109 -4.03 26.85 -19.98
N LEU A 110 -4.47 25.92 -19.11
CA LEU A 110 -5.48 26.19 -18.08
C LEU A 110 -5.06 27.33 -17.13
N PHE A 111 -3.77 27.43 -16.84
CA PHE A 111 -3.20 28.49 -15.99
C PHE A 111 -2.66 29.68 -16.77
N GLY A 112 -2.89 29.76 -18.09
CA GLY A 112 -2.52 30.89 -18.93
C GLY A 112 -1.02 31.01 -19.19
N THR A 113 -0.28 29.90 -19.18
CA THR A 113 1.15 29.82 -19.46
C THR A 113 1.45 28.75 -20.54
N THR A 114 2.71 28.54 -20.88
CA THR A 114 3.18 27.48 -21.78
C THR A 114 4.26 26.63 -21.11
N VAL A 115 4.44 25.41 -21.59
CA VAL A 115 5.47 24.49 -21.07
C VAL A 115 6.86 25.07 -21.30
N GLU A 116 7.09 25.71 -22.44
CA GLU A 116 8.36 26.34 -22.80
C GLU A 116 8.71 27.48 -21.84
N ALA A 117 7.73 28.34 -21.52
CA ALA A 117 7.93 29.45 -20.58
C ALA A 117 8.28 28.99 -19.17
N GLU A 118 7.76 27.81 -18.77
CA GLU A 118 7.91 27.27 -17.42
C GLU A 118 8.89 26.09 -17.34
N TYR A 119 9.56 25.76 -18.45
CA TYR A 119 10.42 24.59 -18.53
C TYR A 119 11.49 24.54 -17.43
N ASP A 120 12.21 25.63 -17.19
CA ASP A 120 13.26 25.67 -16.17
C ASP A 120 12.72 25.41 -14.75
N HIS A 121 11.46 25.76 -14.50
CA HIS A 121 10.81 25.52 -13.22
C HIS A 121 10.50 24.04 -12.99
N ILE A 122 10.02 23.35 -14.02
CA ILE A 122 9.63 21.92 -13.95
C ILE A 122 10.74 20.98 -14.36
N LYS A 123 11.82 21.45 -14.97
CA LYS A 123 12.92 20.68 -15.59
C LYS A 123 13.46 19.57 -14.67
N ALA A 124 13.65 19.85 -13.41
CA ALA A 124 14.22 18.88 -12.46
C ALA A 124 13.40 17.57 -12.35
N ILE A 125 12.10 17.64 -12.67
CA ILE A 125 11.18 16.50 -12.63
C ILE A 125 10.85 16.05 -14.05
N TYR A 126 10.47 16.98 -14.91
CA TYR A 126 10.00 16.70 -16.27
C TYR A 126 11.07 16.05 -17.14
N SER A 127 12.34 16.45 -17.04
CA SER A 127 13.44 15.87 -17.82
C SER A 127 13.57 14.35 -17.69
N GLN A 128 13.12 13.77 -16.59
CA GLN A 128 13.13 12.32 -16.36
C GLN A 128 12.05 11.57 -17.16
N ILE A 129 10.98 12.26 -17.56
CA ILE A 129 9.87 11.69 -18.34
C ILE A 129 9.78 12.29 -19.76
N GLU A 130 10.50 13.35 -20.05
CA GLU A 130 10.55 14.03 -21.34
C GLU A 130 10.92 13.10 -22.51
N PRO A 131 11.84 12.10 -22.39
CA PRO A 131 12.08 11.13 -23.44
C PRO A 131 10.83 10.34 -23.87
N PHE A 132 9.82 10.28 -23.00
CA PHE A 132 8.54 9.59 -23.20
C PHE A 132 7.39 10.55 -23.55
N ARG A 133 7.66 11.80 -23.90
CA ARG A 133 6.66 12.87 -24.07
C ARG A 133 5.50 12.50 -24.99
N LYS A 134 5.73 11.66 -26.00
CA LYS A 134 4.69 11.19 -26.95
C LYS A 134 3.94 9.95 -26.46
N ARG A 135 4.33 9.34 -25.34
CA ARG A 135 3.67 8.17 -24.79
C ARG A 135 2.38 8.59 -24.06
N LYS A 136 1.29 7.82 -24.25
CA LYS A 136 0.04 8.03 -23.51
C LYS A 136 0.27 7.88 -22.00
N ALA A 137 -0.35 8.76 -21.20
CA ALA A 137 -0.22 8.73 -19.74
C ALA A 137 -0.69 7.41 -19.15
N GLY A 138 -1.72 6.78 -19.73
CA GLY A 138 -2.19 5.45 -19.33
C GLY A 138 -1.13 4.35 -19.42
N ALA A 139 -0.18 4.46 -20.36
CA ALA A 139 0.88 3.47 -20.61
C ALA A 139 2.19 3.73 -19.81
N LEU A 140 2.20 4.71 -18.92
CA LEU A 140 3.34 5.02 -18.05
C LEU A 140 3.36 4.08 -16.83
N SER A 141 4.56 3.83 -16.26
CA SER A 141 4.69 3.22 -14.95
C SER A 141 4.12 4.09 -13.83
N GLY A 142 3.87 3.52 -12.64
CA GLY A 142 3.37 4.27 -11.49
C GLY A 142 4.24 5.49 -11.17
N GLY A 143 5.56 5.31 -11.01
CA GLY A 143 6.48 6.41 -10.74
C GLY A 143 6.53 7.48 -11.83
N MET A 144 6.44 7.09 -13.12
CA MET A 144 6.36 8.06 -14.22
C MET A 144 5.04 8.85 -14.19
N LYS A 145 3.92 8.21 -13.87
CA LYS A 145 2.62 8.88 -13.70
C LYS A 145 2.69 9.92 -12.59
N GLN A 146 3.33 9.62 -11.48
CA GLN A 146 3.49 10.56 -10.37
C GLN A 146 4.38 11.75 -10.75
N LYS A 147 5.49 11.50 -11.46
CA LYS A 147 6.35 12.57 -11.99
C LYS A 147 5.59 13.50 -12.95
N LEU A 148 4.74 12.94 -13.82
CA LEU A 148 3.88 13.73 -14.70
C LEU A 148 2.86 14.56 -13.92
N ALA A 149 2.17 13.95 -12.96
CA ALA A 149 1.18 14.64 -12.12
C ALA A 149 1.82 15.80 -11.33
N LEU A 150 3.00 15.56 -10.75
CA LEU A 150 3.75 16.61 -10.05
C LEU A 150 4.21 17.73 -10.99
N SER A 151 4.68 17.40 -12.21
CA SER A 151 5.03 18.39 -13.23
C SER A 151 3.82 19.25 -13.62
N CYS A 152 2.65 18.65 -13.82
CA CYS A 152 1.41 19.38 -14.10
C CYS A 152 0.97 20.27 -12.93
N ALA A 153 1.14 19.81 -11.68
CA ALA A 153 0.82 20.60 -10.51
C ALA A 153 1.79 21.78 -10.26
N LEU A 154 2.99 21.72 -10.85
CA LEU A 154 4.05 22.76 -10.72
C LEU A 154 4.07 23.76 -11.86
N VAL A 155 3.42 23.49 -12.99
CA VAL A 155 3.57 24.27 -14.23
C VAL A 155 3.20 25.76 -14.10
N HIS A 156 2.37 26.12 -13.12
CA HIS A 156 1.93 27.48 -12.85
C HIS A 156 2.68 28.16 -11.68
N LYS A 157 3.83 27.61 -11.27
CA LYS A 157 4.70 28.13 -10.18
C LYS A 157 3.96 28.30 -8.84
N PRO A 158 3.31 27.29 -8.31
CA PRO A 158 2.63 27.41 -7.04
C PRO A 158 3.64 27.63 -5.89
N SER A 159 3.24 28.40 -4.89
CA SER A 159 4.00 28.55 -3.63
C SER A 159 3.69 27.43 -2.64
N ILE A 160 2.55 26.75 -2.81
CA ILE A 160 2.09 25.65 -1.96
C ILE A 160 1.73 24.43 -2.82
N LEU A 161 2.19 23.26 -2.41
CA LEU A 161 1.76 21.97 -2.97
C LEU A 161 0.92 21.19 -1.95
N LEU A 162 -0.25 20.75 -2.37
CA LEU A 162 -1.12 19.85 -1.63
C LEU A 162 -1.09 18.48 -2.33
N LEU A 163 -0.53 17.47 -1.69
CA LEU A 163 -0.30 16.14 -2.27
C LEU A 163 -1.07 15.08 -1.47
N ASP A 164 -2.13 14.56 -2.06
CA ASP A 164 -3.01 13.57 -1.43
C ASP A 164 -2.56 12.17 -1.84
N GLU A 165 -1.86 11.46 -0.96
CA GLU A 165 -1.31 10.12 -1.17
C GLU A 165 -0.50 9.97 -2.48
N PRO A 166 0.50 10.83 -2.72
CA PRO A 166 1.14 10.95 -4.03
C PRO A 166 1.93 9.73 -4.47
N THR A 167 2.25 8.82 -3.56
CA THR A 167 3.12 7.65 -3.82
C THR A 167 2.39 6.32 -3.67
N THR A 168 1.07 6.34 -3.49
CA THR A 168 0.27 5.12 -3.40
C THR A 168 0.39 4.29 -4.68
N GLY A 169 0.74 3.00 -4.53
CA GLY A 169 0.98 2.08 -5.64
C GLY A 169 2.31 2.29 -6.39
N VAL A 170 3.24 3.05 -5.83
CA VAL A 170 4.58 3.28 -6.36
C VAL A 170 5.60 2.40 -5.65
N ASP A 171 6.53 1.80 -6.41
CA ASP A 171 7.60 0.97 -5.85
C ASP A 171 8.56 1.78 -4.95
N PRO A 172 9.30 1.14 -4.02
CA PRO A 172 10.14 1.83 -3.05
C PRO A 172 11.23 2.71 -3.66
N VAL A 173 11.82 2.31 -4.80
CA VAL A 173 12.88 3.09 -5.46
C VAL A 173 12.29 4.37 -6.03
N SER A 174 11.20 4.27 -6.81
CA SER A 174 10.49 5.41 -7.38
C SER A 174 9.91 6.32 -6.28
N ARG A 175 9.46 5.76 -5.16
CA ARG A 175 8.99 6.51 -3.99
C ARG A 175 10.10 7.35 -3.38
N LYS A 176 11.27 6.77 -3.16
CA LYS A 176 12.44 7.49 -2.66
C LYS A 176 12.82 8.66 -3.57
N GLU A 177 12.89 8.42 -4.88
CA GLU A 177 13.16 9.48 -5.87
C GLU A 177 12.14 10.62 -5.81
N PHE A 178 10.86 10.28 -5.65
CA PHE A 178 9.78 11.27 -5.53
C PHE A 178 9.97 12.16 -4.29
N TRP A 179 10.31 11.59 -3.14
CA TRP A 179 10.58 12.34 -1.93
C TRP A 179 11.86 13.19 -1.99
N ASP A 180 12.88 12.74 -2.71
CA ASP A 180 14.09 13.52 -2.95
C ASP A 180 13.76 14.75 -3.83
N MET A 181 12.84 14.61 -4.79
CA MET A 181 12.29 15.76 -5.54
C MET A 181 11.51 16.72 -4.64
N LEU A 182 10.64 16.23 -3.74
CA LEU A 182 9.93 17.09 -2.78
C LEU A 182 10.90 17.87 -1.89
N THR A 183 11.96 17.23 -1.43
CA THR A 183 13.01 17.89 -0.64
C THR A 183 13.68 19.01 -1.43
N THR A 184 13.95 18.80 -2.72
CA THR A 184 14.51 19.83 -3.61
C THR A 184 13.54 21.00 -3.81
N LEU A 185 12.24 20.73 -3.96
CA LEU A 185 11.21 21.77 -4.11
C LEU A 185 11.08 22.61 -2.83
N LYS A 186 11.13 21.96 -1.65
CA LYS A 186 11.17 22.64 -0.36
C LYS A 186 12.38 23.58 -0.27
N GLN A 187 13.58 23.15 -0.68
CA GLN A 187 14.79 24.00 -0.68
C GLN A 187 14.66 25.23 -1.59
N ARG A 188 13.76 25.18 -2.59
CA ARG A 188 13.40 26.33 -3.43
C ARG A 188 12.31 27.22 -2.80
N GLY A 189 11.91 26.95 -1.58
CA GLY A 189 10.93 27.76 -0.82
C GLY A 189 9.48 27.34 -0.98
N ILE A 190 9.18 26.24 -1.68
CA ILE A 190 7.80 25.73 -1.82
C ILE A 190 7.38 25.08 -0.50
N THR A 191 6.21 25.46 0.00
CA THR A 191 5.55 24.81 1.14
C THR A 191 4.81 23.55 0.64
N ILE A 192 4.98 22.42 1.32
CA ILE A 192 4.40 21.17 0.89
C ILE A 192 3.55 20.59 2.01
N VAL A 193 2.28 20.28 1.73
CA VAL A 193 1.42 19.51 2.63
C VAL A 193 1.15 18.16 1.96
N VAL A 194 1.50 17.07 2.63
CA VAL A 194 1.36 15.73 2.08
C VAL A 194 0.54 14.85 3.00
N ALA A 195 -0.53 14.22 2.47
CA ALA A 195 -1.18 13.10 3.14
C ALA A 195 -0.51 11.81 2.67
N THR A 196 -0.13 10.95 3.60
CA THR A 196 0.47 9.65 3.29
C THR A 196 0.08 8.60 4.33
N PRO A 197 -0.17 7.36 3.91
CA PRO A 197 -0.34 6.23 4.80
C PRO A 197 1.00 5.55 5.16
N TYR A 198 2.15 6.05 4.69
CA TYR A 198 3.43 5.39 4.84
C TYR A 198 4.28 6.03 5.95
N LEU A 199 4.69 5.23 6.94
CA LEU A 199 5.45 5.72 8.11
C LEU A 199 6.88 6.16 7.75
N ASP A 200 7.51 5.54 6.78
CA ASP A 200 8.82 5.94 6.24
C ASP A 200 8.78 7.33 5.60
N GLU A 201 7.68 7.65 4.92
CA GLU A 201 7.44 8.97 4.34
C GLU A 201 7.17 10.02 5.40
N VAL A 202 6.39 9.66 6.43
CA VAL A 202 6.08 10.53 7.57
C VAL A 202 7.35 11.06 8.23
N ARG A 203 8.38 10.22 8.37
CA ARG A 203 9.70 10.59 8.93
C ARG A 203 10.45 11.66 8.13
N ARG A 204 10.08 11.88 6.86
CA ARG A 204 10.67 12.91 6.00
C ARG A 204 10.00 14.28 6.14
N CYS A 205 8.89 14.36 6.86
CA CYS A 205 8.19 15.61 7.16
C CYS A 205 8.88 16.39 8.28
N ASN A 206 8.72 17.69 8.30
CA ASN A 206 9.22 18.53 9.39
C ASN A 206 8.34 18.41 10.64
N ARG A 207 7.04 18.50 10.44
CA ARG A 207 5.99 18.28 11.43
C ARG A 207 4.86 17.49 10.80
N ILE A 208 4.09 16.82 11.64
CA ILE A 208 2.93 16.05 11.21
C ILE A 208 1.73 16.35 12.11
N ALA A 209 0.53 16.26 11.52
CA ALA A 209 -0.72 16.21 12.25
C ALA A 209 -1.33 14.79 12.13
N PHE A 210 -1.69 14.21 13.26
CA PHE A 210 -2.42 12.96 13.31
C PHE A 210 -3.92 13.24 13.36
N LEU A 211 -4.62 12.84 12.29
CA LEU A 211 -6.06 13.02 12.11
C LEU A 211 -6.78 11.68 12.33
N GLN A 212 -7.73 11.64 13.24
CA GLN A 212 -8.55 10.46 13.53
C GLN A 212 -9.99 10.88 13.78
N GLU A 213 -10.94 10.18 13.17
CA GLU A 213 -12.40 10.46 13.32
C GLU A 213 -12.79 11.92 13.02
N GLY A 214 -12.08 12.55 12.08
CA GLY A 214 -12.29 13.94 11.71
C GLY A 214 -11.67 14.96 12.65
N GLU A 215 -10.91 14.58 13.67
CA GLU A 215 -10.27 15.44 14.64
C GLU A 215 -8.75 15.34 14.59
N VAL A 216 -8.06 16.45 14.86
CA VAL A 216 -6.60 16.45 15.04
C VAL A 216 -6.28 16.00 16.46
N LYS A 217 -5.67 14.83 16.60
CA LYS A 217 -5.29 14.24 17.92
C LYS A 217 -3.92 14.71 18.42
N GLY A 218 -3.09 15.20 17.53
CA GLY A 218 -1.77 15.75 17.89
C GLY A 218 -1.04 16.34 16.70
N ILE A 219 -0.17 17.31 16.98
CA ILE A 219 0.71 17.96 15.99
C ILE A 219 2.08 18.10 16.64
N ASP A 220 3.09 17.52 16.02
CA ASP A 220 4.48 17.61 16.48
C ASP A 220 5.45 17.10 15.40
N LYS A 221 6.73 16.96 15.77
CA LYS A 221 7.71 16.22 14.96
C LYS A 221 7.29 14.76 14.78
N PRO A 222 7.66 14.12 13.67
CA PRO A 222 7.31 12.73 13.39
C PRO A 222 7.59 11.78 14.55
N GLU A 223 8.78 11.85 15.14
CA GLU A 223 9.22 10.96 16.20
C GLU A 223 8.32 11.04 17.44
N VAL A 224 7.88 12.27 17.81
CA VAL A 224 7.04 12.51 18.98
C VAL A 224 5.63 11.95 18.75
N ILE A 225 5.05 12.17 17.57
CA ILE A 225 3.70 11.65 17.25
C ILE A 225 3.73 10.14 17.11
N LEU A 226 4.74 9.57 16.45
CA LEU A 226 4.84 8.12 16.26
C LEU A 226 5.05 7.39 17.59
N ASP A 227 5.80 7.96 18.53
CA ASP A 227 5.95 7.38 19.88
C ASP A 227 4.65 7.52 20.69
N ARG A 228 4.02 8.71 20.69
CA ARG A 228 2.76 8.95 21.41
C ARG A 228 1.63 8.03 20.98
N PHE A 229 1.55 7.72 19.70
CA PHE A 229 0.50 6.89 19.09
C PHE A 229 1.04 5.53 18.60
N LYS A 230 2.13 5.04 19.22
CA LYS A 230 2.79 3.78 18.83
C LYS A 230 1.82 2.59 18.75
N ASP A 231 0.81 2.54 19.60
CA ASP A 231 -0.19 1.46 19.60
C ASP A 231 -1.10 1.50 18.35
N VAL A 232 -1.16 2.61 17.64
CA VAL A 232 -1.88 2.73 16.36
C VAL A 232 -0.98 2.37 15.18
N PHE A 233 0.32 2.70 15.26
CA PHE A 233 1.25 2.62 14.12
C PHE A 233 2.15 1.39 14.15
N ASN A 234 2.46 0.85 15.34
CA ASN A 234 3.32 -0.33 15.45
C ASN A 234 2.56 -1.61 15.05
N PRO A 235 3.29 -2.66 14.62
CA PRO A 235 2.69 -3.97 14.38
C PRO A 235 1.89 -4.42 15.60
N PRO A 236 0.82 -5.20 15.39
CA PRO A 236 0.11 -5.81 16.50
C PRO A 236 1.12 -6.59 17.36
N PRO A 237 0.95 -6.65 18.70
CA PRO A 237 1.72 -7.56 19.53
C PRO A 237 1.28 -9.00 19.19
N GLY A 238 1.70 -9.46 18.02
CA GLY A 238 1.68 -10.87 17.66
C GLY A 238 2.88 -11.52 18.30
N LEU A 239 2.78 -12.79 18.61
CA LEU A 239 3.94 -13.61 18.97
C LEU A 239 5.05 -13.29 17.96
N ARG A 240 6.18 -12.74 18.45
CA ARG A 240 7.34 -12.48 17.60
C ARG A 240 7.64 -13.75 16.82
N SER A 241 8.09 -13.62 15.61
CA SER A 241 8.40 -14.77 14.73
C SER A 241 9.19 -15.88 15.43
N GLU A 242 10.01 -15.54 16.42
CA GLU A 242 10.74 -16.49 17.27
C GLU A 242 9.82 -17.30 18.20
N GLU A 243 8.81 -16.71 18.82
CA GLU A 243 7.88 -17.42 19.71
C GLU A 243 6.96 -18.34 18.91
N ARG A 244 6.57 -17.94 17.71
CA ARG A 244 5.85 -18.79 16.74
C ARG A 244 6.71 -19.96 16.28
N ARG A 245 7.98 -19.72 15.95
CA ARG A 245 8.93 -20.77 15.57
C ARG A 245 9.16 -21.76 16.69
N MET A 246 9.31 -21.28 17.94
CA MET A 246 9.44 -22.14 19.10
C MET A 246 8.18 -22.97 19.36
N ARG A 247 6.98 -22.41 19.16
CA ARG A 247 5.73 -23.16 19.24
C ARG A 247 5.65 -24.24 18.16
N ASN A 248 5.83 -23.88 16.90
CA ASN A 248 5.81 -24.84 15.78
C ASN A 248 6.89 -25.91 15.91
N SER A 249 8.10 -25.55 16.37
CA SER A 249 9.17 -26.53 16.60
C SER A 249 8.92 -27.42 17.81
N ASN A 250 8.24 -26.96 18.85
CA ASN A 250 7.88 -27.74 20.02
C ASN A 250 6.68 -28.65 19.77
N GLU A 251 5.66 -28.20 19.03
CA GLU A 251 4.55 -29.06 18.59
C GLU A 251 5.01 -30.18 17.66
N LEU A 252 6.00 -29.91 16.79
CA LEU A 252 6.67 -30.94 15.97
C LEU A 252 7.54 -31.91 16.80
N ARG A 253 8.09 -31.46 17.95
CA ARG A 253 8.86 -32.32 18.86
C ARG A 253 7.97 -33.14 19.78
N THR A 254 6.81 -32.64 20.18
CA THR A 254 5.87 -33.37 21.05
C THR A 254 5.03 -34.42 20.30
N GLN A 255 4.90 -34.30 18.96
CA GLN A 255 4.32 -35.35 18.12
C GLN A 255 5.33 -36.42 17.67
N GLY A 256 6.60 -36.28 18.05
CA GLY A 256 7.72 -37.12 17.63
C GLY A 256 8.13 -38.20 18.62
N ASP A 257 7.21 -38.74 19.44
CA ASP A 257 7.48 -39.94 20.19
C ASP A 257 6.90 -41.19 19.49
N SER A 258 7.85 -42.05 19.10
CA SER A 258 7.71 -43.39 18.54
C SER A 258 7.26 -43.57 17.07
N SER A 259 8.29 -43.94 16.26
CA SER A 259 8.18 -44.92 15.16
C SER A 259 7.29 -44.59 13.94
N LEU A 260 7.56 -43.47 13.28
CA LEU A 260 7.32 -43.35 11.83
C LEU A 260 8.27 -42.29 11.28
N SER A 261 9.23 -42.69 10.47
CA SER A 261 10.06 -41.79 9.66
C SER A 261 9.20 -41.14 8.59
N THR A 262 8.51 -40.05 8.95
CA THR A 262 7.84 -39.20 7.96
C THR A 262 8.92 -38.50 7.14
N PRO A 263 8.87 -38.58 5.80
CA PRO A 263 9.85 -37.89 4.97
C PRO A 263 9.81 -36.39 5.23
N ARG A 264 10.96 -35.70 5.20
CA ARG A 264 11.05 -34.23 5.34
C ARG A 264 10.13 -33.46 4.38
N SER A 265 9.73 -34.07 3.25
CA SER A 265 8.78 -33.53 2.29
C SER A 265 7.35 -33.34 2.82
N SER A 266 6.97 -33.96 3.94
CA SER A 266 5.64 -33.77 4.56
C SER A 266 5.50 -32.47 5.38
N LEU A 267 6.58 -31.74 5.61
CA LEU A 267 6.60 -30.48 6.37
C LEU A 267 6.48 -29.22 5.49
N ASN A 268 6.68 -29.35 4.18
CA ASN A 268 6.62 -28.24 3.25
C ASN A 268 5.24 -28.11 2.63
N SER A 269 4.64 -26.93 2.70
CA SER A 269 3.41 -26.59 1.99
C SER A 269 3.66 -26.22 0.53
N ILE A 270 4.83 -25.59 0.26
CA ILE A 270 5.25 -25.21 -1.09
C ILE A 270 6.70 -25.64 -1.30
N GLU A 271 6.97 -26.26 -2.44
CA GLU A 271 8.31 -26.63 -2.90
C GLU A 271 8.49 -26.17 -4.35
N VAL A 272 9.55 -25.45 -4.64
CA VAL A 272 9.87 -24.92 -5.97
C VAL A 272 11.33 -25.21 -6.31
N SER A 273 11.57 -25.74 -7.49
CA SER A 273 12.92 -26.07 -7.97
C SER A 273 13.11 -25.60 -9.41
N HIS A 274 14.10 -24.72 -9.61
CA HIS A 274 14.51 -24.21 -10.92
C HIS A 274 13.37 -23.65 -11.76
N LEU A 275 12.42 -22.94 -11.14
CA LEU A 275 11.23 -22.43 -11.80
C LEU A 275 11.57 -21.31 -12.77
N VAL A 276 11.14 -21.42 -14.01
CA VAL A 276 11.32 -20.41 -15.05
C VAL A 276 9.99 -20.09 -15.72
N LYS A 277 9.74 -18.79 -15.96
CA LYS A 277 8.65 -18.31 -16.82
C LYS A 277 9.17 -17.27 -17.80
N ALA A 278 9.16 -17.62 -19.07
CA ALA A 278 9.55 -16.75 -20.18
C ALA A 278 8.33 -16.31 -20.99
N PHE A 279 8.35 -15.08 -21.49
CA PHE A 279 7.44 -14.52 -22.49
C PHE A 279 8.30 -14.00 -23.66
N GLY A 280 8.46 -14.86 -24.67
CA GLY A 280 9.44 -14.62 -25.73
C GLY A 280 10.87 -14.60 -25.16
N SER A 281 11.62 -13.53 -25.39
CA SER A 281 12.96 -13.34 -24.84
C SER A 281 12.99 -12.82 -23.40
N PHE A 282 11.86 -12.40 -22.86
CA PHE A 282 11.76 -11.85 -21.51
C PHE A 282 11.48 -12.96 -20.49
N HIS A 283 12.39 -13.14 -19.51
CA HIS A 283 12.20 -14.05 -18.38
C HIS A 283 11.59 -13.28 -17.21
N ALA A 284 10.28 -13.45 -16.99
CA ALA A 284 9.59 -12.83 -15.85
C ALA A 284 9.97 -13.52 -14.53
N VAL A 285 10.18 -14.84 -14.56
CA VAL A 285 10.75 -15.66 -13.50
C VAL A 285 11.94 -16.40 -14.09
N ASP A 286 13.12 -16.32 -13.46
CA ASP A 286 14.39 -16.78 -14.00
C ASP A 286 15.14 -17.60 -12.95
N ASP A 287 14.93 -18.92 -13.02
CA ASP A 287 15.60 -19.93 -12.21
C ASP A 287 15.48 -19.71 -10.69
N ILE A 288 14.23 -19.70 -10.17
CA ILE A 288 13.99 -19.58 -8.73
C ILE A 288 13.76 -20.94 -8.07
N SER A 289 14.33 -21.10 -6.86
CA SER A 289 14.14 -22.27 -6.02
C SER A 289 13.92 -21.85 -4.57
N PHE A 290 12.88 -22.38 -3.94
CA PHE A 290 12.59 -22.12 -2.53
C PHE A 290 11.57 -23.12 -1.96
N THR A 291 11.45 -23.12 -0.63
CA THR A 291 10.44 -23.91 0.09
C THR A 291 9.72 -23.06 1.10
N VAL A 292 8.45 -23.37 1.38
CA VAL A 292 7.65 -22.74 2.45
C VAL A 292 7.12 -23.84 3.37
N MET A 293 7.33 -23.66 4.66
CA MET A 293 6.90 -24.63 5.67
C MET A 293 5.41 -24.49 5.99
N ARG A 294 4.81 -25.53 6.53
CA ARG A 294 3.40 -25.53 6.95
C ARG A 294 3.19 -24.52 8.08
N GLY A 295 2.14 -23.69 7.99
CA GLY A 295 1.82 -22.66 8.98
C GLY A 295 2.76 -21.46 8.98
N GLU A 296 3.71 -21.39 8.05
CA GLU A 296 4.64 -20.26 7.90
C GLU A 296 3.97 -19.07 7.23
N ILE A 297 4.32 -17.86 7.68
CA ILE A 297 4.04 -16.62 6.95
C ILE A 297 5.29 -16.30 6.12
N PHE A 298 5.21 -16.54 4.83
CA PHE A 298 6.31 -16.34 3.89
C PHE A 298 6.08 -15.11 3.03
N GLY A 299 6.99 -14.12 3.17
CA GLY A 299 6.97 -12.88 2.40
C GLY A 299 7.74 -13.02 1.08
N PHE A 300 7.10 -12.67 -0.05
CA PHE A 300 7.73 -12.67 -1.37
C PHE A 300 7.85 -11.22 -1.86
N LEU A 301 9.00 -10.60 -1.56
CA LEU A 301 9.24 -9.17 -1.70
C LEU A 301 9.91 -8.81 -3.03
N GLY A 302 9.69 -7.60 -3.51
CA GLY A 302 10.36 -7.08 -4.71
C GLY A 302 9.65 -5.87 -5.30
N ALA A 303 10.34 -5.14 -6.16
CA ALA A 303 9.76 -4.02 -6.90
C ALA A 303 8.64 -4.47 -7.85
N ASN A 304 7.86 -3.52 -8.33
CA ASN A 304 6.87 -3.77 -9.37
C ASN A 304 7.59 -4.27 -10.65
N GLY A 305 7.05 -5.34 -11.24
CA GLY A 305 7.68 -5.98 -12.40
C GLY A 305 8.81 -6.95 -12.09
N ALA A 306 9.17 -7.18 -10.81
CA ALA A 306 10.21 -8.16 -10.42
C ALA A 306 9.84 -9.62 -10.73
N GLY A 307 8.56 -9.92 -11.03
CA GLY A 307 8.08 -11.27 -11.34
C GLY A 307 7.24 -11.93 -10.24
N LYS A 308 6.98 -11.25 -9.12
CA LYS A 308 6.23 -11.78 -7.96
C LYS A 308 4.87 -12.38 -8.32
N THR A 309 4.00 -11.58 -8.94
CA THR A 309 2.65 -12.02 -9.36
C THR A 309 2.73 -13.15 -10.38
N THR A 310 3.74 -13.15 -11.28
CA THR A 310 3.94 -14.23 -12.24
C THR A 310 4.29 -15.55 -11.55
N ALA A 311 5.19 -15.53 -10.57
CA ALA A 311 5.54 -16.69 -9.77
C ALA A 311 4.31 -17.20 -8.98
N MET A 312 3.57 -16.30 -8.33
CA MET A 312 2.34 -16.64 -7.60
C MET A 312 1.29 -17.26 -8.53
N HIS A 313 1.08 -16.75 -9.74
CA HIS A 313 0.12 -17.32 -10.70
C HIS A 313 0.49 -18.74 -11.13
N ILE A 314 1.79 -19.09 -11.16
CA ILE A 314 2.21 -20.47 -11.43
C ILE A 314 1.85 -21.37 -10.24
N LEU A 315 2.14 -20.92 -9.01
CA LEU A 315 1.88 -21.67 -7.79
C LEU A 315 0.38 -21.88 -7.52
N THR A 316 -0.46 -20.94 -7.96
CA THR A 316 -1.93 -21.03 -7.84
C THR A 316 -2.59 -21.77 -8.99
N GLY A 317 -1.80 -22.30 -9.96
CA GLY A 317 -2.33 -23.02 -11.12
C GLY A 317 -3.03 -22.14 -12.16
N LEU A 318 -2.81 -20.81 -12.13
CA LEU A 318 -3.34 -19.86 -13.12
C LEU A 318 -2.47 -19.78 -14.37
N ASN A 319 -1.16 -20.02 -14.24
CA ASN A 319 -0.19 -20.01 -15.32
C ASN A 319 0.68 -21.27 -15.28
N GLN A 320 1.07 -21.76 -16.47
CA GLN A 320 2.03 -22.86 -16.58
C GLN A 320 3.47 -22.31 -16.58
N PRO A 321 4.44 -22.96 -15.94
CA PRO A 321 5.85 -22.61 -16.05
C PRO A 321 6.39 -22.91 -17.46
N THR A 322 7.51 -22.27 -17.83
CA THR A 322 8.25 -22.62 -19.04
C THR A 322 9.16 -23.82 -18.79
N SER A 323 9.76 -23.89 -17.60
CA SER A 323 10.55 -25.02 -17.13
C SER A 323 10.65 -25.00 -15.60
N GLY A 324 11.26 -26.04 -15.02
CA GLY A 324 11.33 -26.25 -13.59
C GLY A 324 10.17 -27.08 -13.06
N SER A 325 10.14 -27.28 -11.76
CA SER A 325 9.14 -28.10 -11.07
C SER A 325 8.73 -27.47 -9.76
N GLY A 326 7.57 -27.87 -9.24
CA GLY A 326 7.12 -27.43 -7.92
C GLY A 326 5.92 -28.22 -7.43
N ARG A 327 5.68 -28.14 -6.13
CA ARG A 327 4.50 -28.69 -5.47
C ARG A 327 3.86 -27.66 -4.55
N VAL A 328 2.53 -27.65 -4.53
CA VAL A 328 1.72 -26.79 -3.64
C VAL A 328 0.66 -27.70 -3.00
N ALA A 329 0.62 -27.72 -1.68
CA ALA A 329 -0.21 -28.65 -0.90
C ALA A 329 -0.03 -30.12 -1.35
N GLY A 330 1.22 -30.51 -1.69
CA GLY A 330 1.55 -31.85 -2.20
C GLY A 330 1.22 -32.09 -3.66
N CYS A 331 0.44 -31.24 -4.33
CA CYS A 331 0.03 -31.35 -5.73
C CYS A 331 1.09 -30.74 -6.66
N ASP A 332 1.35 -31.37 -7.80
CA ASP A 332 2.29 -30.88 -8.82
C ASP A 332 1.70 -29.70 -9.60
N ILE A 333 2.50 -28.62 -9.76
CA ILE A 333 2.05 -27.36 -10.38
C ILE A 333 1.75 -27.48 -11.88
N VAL A 334 2.18 -28.53 -12.56
CA VAL A 334 2.00 -28.73 -14.00
C VAL A 334 0.85 -29.68 -14.27
N THR A 335 0.84 -30.83 -13.58
CA THR A 335 -0.10 -31.94 -13.88
C THR A 335 -1.34 -31.92 -12.99
N GLU A 336 -1.27 -31.35 -11.79
CA GLU A 336 -2.33 -31.37 -10.79
C GLU A 336 -2.85 -29.95 -10.42
N TYR A 337 -2.68 -28.97 -11.30
CA TYR A 337 -3.02 -27.55 -11.04
C TYR A 337 -4.51 -27.34 -10.68
N GLU A 338 -5.44 -28.18 -11.16
CA GLU A 338 -6.85 -28.11 -10.77
C GLU A 338 -7.08 -28.61 -9.32
N GLN A 339 -6.25 -29.54 -8.83
CA GLN A 339 -6.34 -29.95 -7.43
C GLN A 339 -5.80 -28.87 -6.50
N ILE A 340 -4.72 -28.17 -6.89
CA ILE A 340 -4.18 -27.04 -6.13
C ILE A 340 -5.28 -26.05 -5.77
N LYS A 341 -6.15 -25.69 -6.71
CA LYS A 341 -7.25 -24.71 -6.51
C LYS A 341 -8.22 -25.08 -5.40
N LYS A 342 -8.33 -26.36 -5.05
CA LYS A 342 -9.20 -26.84 -3.95
C LYS A 342 -8.57 -26.70 -2.57
N HIS A 343 -7.23 -26.63 -2.52
CA HIS A 343 -6.46 -26.58 -1.27
C HIS A 343 -5.99 -25.16 -0.91
N ILE A 344 -6.22 -24.18 -1.82
CA ILE A 344 -5.72 -22.82 -1.63
C ILE A 344 -6.84 -21.80 -1.53
N GLY A 345 -6.59 -20.74 -0.76
CA GLY A 345 -7.28 -19.45 -0.87
C GLY A 345 -6.45 -18.50 -1.70
N TYR A 346 -7.09 -17.58 -2.42
CA TYR A 346 -6.40 -16.59 -3.23
C TYR A 346 -7.05 -15.21 -3.11
N MET A 347 -6.26 -14.21 -2.77
CA MET A 347 -6.65 -12.80 -2.78
C MET A 347 -5.77 -12.06 -3.79
N SER A 348 -6.36 -11.59 -4.89
CA SER A 348 -5.64 -10.86 -5.94
C SER A 348 -5.41 -9.40 -5.57
N GLN A 349 -4.39 -8.77 -6.19
CA GLN A 349 -4.07 -7.34 -6.03
C GLN A 349 -5.24 -6.42 -6.40
N LYS A 350 -5.97 -6.74 -7.46
CA LYS A 350 -7.23 -6.07 -7.78
C LYS A 350 -8.32 -6.66 -6.91
N PHE A 351 -9.17 -5.79 -6.37
CA PHE A 351 -10.29 -6.21 -5.53
C PHE A 351 -11.08 -7.35 -6.21
N SER A 352 -11.15 -8.50 -5.54
CA SER A 352 -11.65 -9.76 -6.13
C SER A 352 -13.14 -10.04 -5.81
N LEU A 353 -13.79 -9.21 -4.96
CA LEU A 353 -15.20 -9.36 -4.65
C LEU A 353 -16.07 -8.59 -5.64
N TYR A 354 -17.30 -9.05 -5.81
CA TYR A 354 -18.29 -8.38 -6.66
C TYR A 354 -18.81 -7.13 -5.95
N GLU A 355 -18.51 -5.97 -6.49
CA GLU A 355 -18.84 -4.68 -5.87
C GLU A 355 -20.34 -4.39 -5.84
N ASP A 356 -21.11 -4.98 -6.74
CA ASP A 356 -22.58 -4.82 -6.84
C ASP A 356 -23.36 -5.78 -5.94
N LEU A 357 -22.69 -6.75 -5.32
CA LEU A 357 -23.27 -7.68 -4.37
C LEU A 357 -23.10 -7.18 -2.93
N THR A 358 -23.99 -7.62 -2.05
CA THR A 358 -23.86 -7.39 -0.61
C THR A 358 -22.72 -8.23 0.00
N VAL A 359 -22.33 -7.92 1.21
CA VAL A 359 -21.34 -8.67 1.98
C VAL A 359 -21.73 -10.16 2.09
N LYS A 360 -22.99 -10.45 2.49
CA LYS A 360 -23.50 -11.82 2.62
C LYS A 360 -23.57 -12.57 1.29
N GLU A 361 -23.96 -11.88 0.22
CA GLU A 361 -24.02 -12.48 -1.12
C GLU A 361 -22.63 -12.83 -1.63
N ASN A 362 -21.63 -11.98 -1.44
CA ASN A 362 -20.24 -12.31 -1.76
C ASN A 362 -19.76 -13.54 -0.98
N ILE A 363 -19.95 -13.57 0.34
CA ILE A 363 -19.56 -14.72 1.15
C ILE A 363 -20.24 -16.01 0.63
N ARG A 364 -21.55 -15.97 0.38
CA ARG A 364 -22.33 -17.12 -0.11
C ARG A 364 -21.83 -17.61 -1.47
N LEU A 365 -21.55 -16.66 -2.39
CA LEU A 365 -21.08 -16.97 -3.72
C LEU A 365 -19.74 -17.72 -3.67
N PHE A 366 -18.75 -17.15 -2.99
CA PHE A 366 -17.42 -17.76 -2.91
C PHE A 366 -17.44 -19.08 -2.13
N ALA A 367 -18.15 -19.17 -1.02
CA ALA A 367 -18.32 -20.42 -0.28
C ALA A 367 -19.00 -21.51 -1.12
N GLY A 368 -19.97 -21.13 -1.95
CA GLY A 368 -20.63 -22.03 -2.90
C GLY A 368 -19.68 -22.56 -3.98
N ILE A 369 -18.76 -21.73 -4.49
CA ILE A 369 -17.73 -22.14 -5.46
C ILE A 369 -16.83 -23.26 -4.86
N TYR A 370 -16.53 -23.19 -3.56
CA TYR A 370 -15.76 -24.22 -2.86
C TYR A 370 -16.62 -25.41 -2.38
N GLY A 371 -17.91 -25.48 -2.75
CA GLY A 371 -18.78 -26.61 -2.48
C GLY A 371 -19.24 -26.75 -1.03
N MET A 372 -19.24 -25.67 -0.26
CA MET A 372 -19.71 -25.68 1.12
C MET A 372 -21.23 -25.84 1.21
N SER A 373 -21.70 -26.53 2.28
CA SER A 373 -23.13 -26.68 2.51
C SER A 373 -23.80 -25.37 2.93
N ASP A 374 -25.06 -25.14 2.53
CA ASP A 374 -25.82 -23.92 2.95
C ASP A 374 -25.88 -23.77 4.47
N LYS A 375 -25.91 -24.87 5.24
CA LYS A 375 -25.90 -24.85 6.70
C LYS A 375 -24.57 -24.31 7.24
N ASP A 376 -23.43 -24.76 6.71
CA ASP A 376 -22.12 -24.32 7.13
C ASP A 376 -21.88 -22.87 6.69
N ILE A 377 -22.29 -22.51 5.48
CA ILE A 377 -22.22 -21.12 4.98
C ILE A 377 -22.93 -20.18 5.94
N LYS A 378 -24.18 -20.50 6.31
CA LYS A 378 -24.97 -19.65 7.21
C LYS A 378 -24.32 -19.50 8.59
N ARG A 379 -23.85 -20.61 9.20
CA ARG A 379 -23.19 -20.60 10.49
C ARG A 379 -21.91 -19.76 10.45
N LYS A 380 -20.98 -20.10 9.54
CA LYS A 380 -19.70 -19.40 9.41
C LYS A 380 -19.85 -17.93 8.99
N THR A 381 -20.89 -17.58 8.23
CA THR A 381 -21.16 -16.17 7.86
C THR A 381 -21.48 -15.35 9.12
N THR A 382 -22.32 -15.85 10.02
CA THR A 382 -22.62 -15.15 11.27
C THR A 382 -21.35 -14.97 12.10
N GLU A 383 -20.57 -16.06 12.31
CA GLU A 383 -19.30 -16.03 13.06
C GLU A 383 -18.30 -15.03 12.45
N LEU A 384 -18.23 -14.96 11.12
CA LEU A 384 -17.32 -14.05 10.40
C LEU A 384 -17.75 -12.59 10.56
N LEU A 385 -19.05 -12.29 10.39
CA LEU A 385 -19.56 -10.93 10.52
C LEU A 385 -19.37 -10.40 11.93
N ASP A 386 -19.59 -11.23 12.95
CA ASP A 386 -19.35 -10.88 14.35
C ASP A 386 -17.83 -10.61 14.59
N LYS A 387 -16.95 -11.49 14.09
CA LYS A 387 -15.49 -11.33 14.22
C LYS A 387 -14.96 -10.05 13.55
N LEU A 388 -15.53 -9.66 12.42
CA LEU A 388 -15.13 -8.46 11.66
C LEU A 388 -15.81 -7.19 12.18
N GLU A 389 -16.71 -7.28 13.16
CA GLU A 389 -17.58 -6.18 13.60
C GLU A 389 -18.50 -5.66 12.47
N PHE A 390 -18.90 -6.56 11.55
CA PHE A 390 -19.75 -6.29 10.39
C PHE A 390 -21.21 -6.75 10.55
N ALA A 391 -21.64 -7.09 11.77
CA ALA A 391 -22.96 -7.65 12.01
C ALA A 391 -24.10 -6.81 11.41
N GLU A 392 -24.01 -5.46 11.50
CA GLU A 392 -24.98 -4.53 10.96
C GLU A 392 -24.77 -4.23 9.46
N HIS A 393 -23.62 -4.62 8.86
CA HIS A 393 -23.22 -4.32 7.49
C HIS A 393 -23.34 -5.52 6.54
N GLY A 394 -23.91 -6.63 7.00
CA GLY A 394 -24.03 -7.84 6.20
C GLY A 394 -24.84 -7.68 4.91
N ASP A 395 -25.80 -6.74 4.90
CA ASP A 395 -26.68 -6.45 3.77
C ASP A 395 -26.26 -5.20 2.98
N ASP A 396 -25.13 -4.55 3.37
CA ASP A 396 -24.57 -3.42 2.63
C ASP A 396 -23.89 -3.91 1.35
N ILE A 397 -24.02 -3.12 0.27
CA ILE A 397 -23.36 -3.36 -1.00
C ILE A 397 -21.85 -3.11 -0.84
N VAL A 398 -21.04 -4.05 -1.32
CA VAL A 398 -19.58 -4.00 -1.14
C VAL A 398 -18.95 -2.73 -1.70
N SER A 399 -19.47 -2.15 -2.81
CA SER A 399 -18.98 -0.87 -3.35
C SER A 399 -19.05 0.28 -2.35
N SER A 400 -20.00 0.27 -1.41
CA SER A 400 -20.19 1.33 -0.41
C SER A 400 -19.20 1.27 0.76
N LEU A 401 -18.50 0.14 0.95
CA LEU A 401 -17.59 -0.07 2.07
C LEU A 401 -16.26 0.70 1.87
N PRO A 402 -15.63 1.18 2.96
CA PRO A 402 -14.26 1.68 2.94
C PRO A 402 -13.27 0.63 2.44
N LEU A 403 -12.16 1.06 1.81
CA LEU A 403 -11.17 0.15 1.21
C LEU A 403 -10.64 -0.89 2.21
N GLY A 404 -10.29 -0.47 3.42
CA GLY A 404 -9.78 -1.38 4.44
C GLY A 404 -10.80 -2.44 4.87
N TRP A 405 -12.08 -2.12 4.87
CA TRP A 405 -13.15 -3.09 5.14
C TRP A 405 -13.31 -4.09 3.99
N LYS A 406 -13.24 -3.59 2.75
CA LYS A 406 -13.25 -4.43 1.54
C LYS A 406 -12.10 -5.44 1.58
N GLN A 407 -10.90 -5.01 1.98
CA GLN A 407 -9.74 -5.90 2.06
C GLN A 407 -9.87 -6.95 3.16
N LYS A 408 -10.34 -6.57 4.37
CA LYS A 408 -10.63 -7.54 5.43
C LYS A 408 -11.65 -8.59 4.99
N LEU A 409 -12.71 -8.15 4.31
CA LEU A 409 -13.71 -9.04 3.75
C LEU A 409 -13.12 -9.97 2.70
N ALA A 410 -12.35 -9.45 1.74
CA ALA A 410 -11.72 -10.23 0.68
C ALA A 410 -10.76 -11.31 1.24
N PHE A 411 -9.94 -10.93 2.23
CA PHE A 411 -9.10 -11.90 2.93
C PHE A 411 -9.93 -12.98 3.63
N SER A 412 -10.94 -12.57 4.39
CA SER A 412 -11.78 -13.50 5.15
C SER A 412 -12.53 -14.47 4.23
N VAL A 413 -13.00 -13.99 3.07
CA VAL A 413 -13.62 -14.82 2.03
C VAL A 413 -12.60 -15.79 1.42
N SER A 414 -11.35 -15.36 1.21
CA SER A 414 -10.30 -16.22 0.65
C SER A 414 -9.93 -17.41 1.54
N ILE A 415 -10.16 -17.29 2.85
CA ILE A 415 -9.89 -18.38 3.83
C ILE A 415 -11.16 -19.03 4.38
N PHE A 416 -12.34 -18.69 3.87
CA PHE A 416 -13.64 -19.12 4.44
C PHE A 416 -13.87 -20.63 4.39
N HIS A 417 -13.28 -21.29 3.41
CA HIS A 417 -13.34 -22.75 3.22
C HIS A 417 -12.23 -23.53 3.95
N ASP A 418 -11.48 -22.85 4.83
CA ASP A 418 -10.35 -23.40 5.61
C ASP A 418 -9.25 -24.04 4.71
N PRO A 419 -8.64 -23.29 3.77
CA PRO A 419 -7.59 -23.80 2.90
C PRO A 419 -6.31 -24.15 3.69
N GLU A 420 -5.47 -25.04 3.13
CA GLU A 420 -4.14 -25.32 3.69
C GLU A 420 -3.16 -24.15 3.49
N ILE A 421 -3.33 -23.44 2.37
CA ILE A 421 -2.46 -22.31 1.97
C ILE A 421 -3.33 -21.13 1.52
N VAL A 422 -2.98 -19.93 1.90
CA VAL A 422 -3.55 -18.71 1.31
C VAL A 422 -2.49 -17.88 0.61
N PHE A 423 -2.78 -17.49 -0.62
CA PHE A 423 -1.95 -16.59 -1.42
C PHE A 423 -2.55 -15.19 -1.41
N LEU A 424 -1.75 -14.20 -1.03
CA LEU A 424 -2.14 -12.80 -0.89
C LEU A 424 -1.26 -11.93 -1.79
N ASP A 425 -1.84 -11.34 -2.84
CA ASP A 425 -1.10 -10.50 -3.79
C ASP A 425 -1.26 -9.01 -3.43
N GLU A 426 -0.23 -8.44 -2.80
CA GLU A 426 -0.19 -7.04 -2.32
C GLU A 426 -1.43 -6.63 -1.52
N PRO A 427 -1.82 -7.40 -0.48
CA PRO A 427 -3.15 -7.31 0.14
C PRO A 427 -3.41 -6.00 0.89
N THR A 428 -2.38 -5.26 1.26
CA THR A 428 -2.45 -4.03 2.04
C THR A 428 -2.16 -2.78 1.20
N GLY A 429 -2.15 -2.92 -0.12
CA GLY A 429 -1.91 -1.81 -1.03
C GLY A 429 -2.91 -0.66 -0.87
N GLY A 430 -2.42 0.55 -0.59
CA GLY A 430 -3.26 1.74 -0.42
C GLY A 430 -4.05 1.81 0.89
N VAL A 431 -3.73 0.98 1.88
CA VAL A 431 -4.39 0.97 3.20
C VAL A 431 -3.57 1.77 4.21
N ASP A 432 -4.27 2.50 5.07
CA ASP A 432 -3.66 3.24 6.17
C ASP A 432 -3.00 2.33 7.21
N PRO A 433 -2.04 2.85 8.02
CA PRO A 433 -1.28 2.05 8.98
C PRO A 433 -2.14 1.32 10.02
N ALA A 434 -3.23 1.93 10.50
CA ALA A 434 -4.09 1.32 11.51
C ALA A 434 -4.88 0.14 10.92
N THR A 435 -5.44 0.32 9.73
CA THR A 435 -6.13 -0.74 8.99
C THR A 435 -5.17 -1.85 8.58
N ARG A 436 -3.94 -1.50 8.13
CA ARG A 436 -2.88 -2.47 7.83
C ARG A 436 -2.54 -3.33 9.05
N ARG A 437 -2.39 -2.72 10.21
CA ARG A 437 -2.17 -3.46 11.46
C ARG A 437 -3.27 -4.47 11.75
N GLN A 438 -4.54 -4.07 11.61
CA GLN A 438 -5.68 -4.97 11.82
C GLN A 438 -5.71 -6.10 10.79
N PHE A 439 -5.32 -5.81 9.55
CA PHE A 439 -5.22 -6.83 8.50
C PHE A 439 -4.13 -7.87 8.82
N TRP A 440 -2.95 -7.42 9.27
CA TRP A 440 -1.88 -8.33 9.68
C TRP A 440 -2.27 -9.17 10.91
N GLN A 441 -3.11 -8.65 11.81
CA GLN A 441 -3.67 -9.46 12.89
C GLN A 441 -4.53 -10.62 12.35
N LEU A 442 -5.32 -10.39 11.31
CA LEU A 442 -6.09 -11.46 10.65
C LEU A 442 -5.17 -12.51 10.00
N ILE A 443 -4.04 -12.08 9.42
CA ILE A 443 -3.03 -13.00 8.87
C ILE A 443 -2.43 -13.86 9.99
N TYR A 444 -2.05 -13.27 11.12
CA TYR A 444 -1.53 -14.00 12.27
C TYR A 444 -2.55 -15.00 12.82
N ASP A 445 -3.80 -14.58 12.98
CA ASP A 445 -4.88 -15.48 13.42
C ASP A 445 -5.09 -16.66 12.46
N ALA A 446 -4.91 -16.47 11.15
CA ALA A 446 -5.02 -17.53 10.16
C ALA A 446 -3.84 -18.51 10.27
N ALA A 447 -2.62 -17.99 10.40
CA ALA A 447 -1.42 -18.81 10.55
C ALA A 447 -1.40 -19.57 11.89
N ASP A 448 -1.94 -18.99 12.98
CA ASP A 448 -2.10 -19.68 14.27
C ASP A 448 -3.10 -20.83 14.21
N ARG A 449 -4.02 -20.82 13.25
CA ARG A 449 -4.91 -21.95 12.92
C ARG A 449 -4.26 -23.00 12.02
N GLY A 450 -2.96 -22.81 11.63
CA GLY A 450 -2.20 -23.73 10.80
C GLY A 450 -2.29 -23.46 9.30
N ILE A 451 -2.92 -22.36 8.86
CA ILE A 451 -2.94 -21.95 7.45
C ILE A 451 -1.57 -21.39 7.09
N THR A 452 -0.95 -21.92 6.04
CA THR A 452 0.28 -21.34 5.47
C THR A 452 -0.06 -20.07 4.69
N VAL A 453 0.67 -18.98 4.94
CA VAL A 453 0.41 -17.71 4.27
C VAL A 453 1.56 -17.35 3.34
N PHE A 454 1.27 -17.21 2.06
CA PHE A 454 2.21 -16.69 1.06
C PHE A 454 1.77 -15.29 0.66
N VAL A 455 2.52 -14.26 1.06
CA VAL A 455 2.17 -12.86 0.81
C VAL A 455 3.19 -12.19 -0.10
N THR A 456 2.73 -11.59 -1.21
CA THR A 456 3.58 -10.68 -1.97
C THR A 456 3.41 -9.27 -1.47
N THR A 457 4.49 -8.53 -1.39
CA THR A 457 4.46 -7.10 -1.07
C THR A 457 5.64 -6.36 -1.69
N HIS A 458 5.47 -5.09 -1.90
CA HIS A 458 6.54 -4.15 -2.22
C HIS A 458 6.82 -3.19 -1.04
N TYR A 459 6.15 -3.39 0.10
CA TYR A 459 6.35 -2.63 1.32
C TYR A 459 7.37 -3.33 2.20
N MET A 460 8.51 -2.69 2.41
CA MET A 460 9.63 -3.31 3.15
C MET A 460 9.38 -3.37 4.65
N ASP A 461 8.53 -2.48 5.20
CA ASP A 461 8.07 -2.56 6.58
C ASP A 461 7.23 -3.82 6.86
N GLU A 462 6.51 -4.34 5.86
CA GLU A 462 5.74 -5.58 5.99
C GLU A 462 6.64 -6.83 6.04
N ALA A 463 7.87 -6.73 5.58
CA ALA A 463 8.85 -7.81 5.73
C ALA A 463 9.05 -8.22 7.20
N GLU A 464 9.00 -7.25 8.11
CA GLU A 464 9.17 -7.48 9.55
C GLU A 464 8.03 -8.31 10.18
N TYR A 465 6.90 -8.43 9.48
CA TYR A 465 5.74 -9.22 9.92
C TYR A 465 5.79 -10.68 9.46
N CYS A 466 6.73 -11.02 8.56
CA CYS A 466 6.86 -12.36 8.01
C CYS A 466 7.84 -13.21 8.83
N ASP A 467 7.62 -14.53 8.87
CA ASP A 467 8.54 -15.47 9.49
C ASP A 467 9.85 -15.59 8.69
N ARG A 468 9.73 -15.72 7.37
CA ARG A 468 10.83 -15.65 6.39
C ARG A 468 10.38 -14.87 5.18
N ILE A 469 11.36 -14.33 4.50
CA ILE A 469 11.17 -13.54 3.28
C ILE A 469 12.11 -13.97 2.18
N SER A 470 11.65 -13.78 0.94
CA SER A 470 12.45 -13.88 -0.26
C SER A 470 12.43 -12.54 -0.98
N ILE A 471 13.58 -12.02 -1.37
CA ILE A 471 13.69 -10.76 -2.12
C ILE A 471 13.97 -11.06 -3.57
N MET A 472 13.00 -10.69 -4.41
CA MET A 472 13.03 -10.90 -5.85
C MET A 472 13.45 -9.62 -6.59
N VAL A 473 14.47 -9.72 -7.43
CA VAL A 473 14.96 -8.64 -8.30
C VAL A 473 15.20 -9.23 -9.69
N ASP A 474 14.65 -8.59 -10.73
CA ASP A 474 14.83 -8.99 -12.13
C ASP A 474 14.51 -10.46 -12.44
N GLY A 475 13.47 -11.00 -11.82
CA GLY A 475 13.05 -12.38 -12.01
C GLY A 475 13.80 -13.41 -11.17
N LYS A 476 14.80 -13.02 -10.38
CA LYS A 476 15.65 -13.91 -9.57
C LYS A 476 15.49 -13.65 -8.08
N ILE A 477 15.59 -14.69 -7.26
CA ILE A 477 15.74 -14.53 -5.81
C ILE A 477 17.17 -14.11 -5.53
N LYS A 478 17.35 -12.95 -4.91
CA LYS A 478 18.66 -12.40 -4.54
C LYS A 478 19.05 -12.69 -3.09
N ALA A 479 18.07 -12.80 -2.22
CA ALA A 479 18.28 -13.14 -0.83
C ALA A 479 17.04 -13.83 -0.27
N MET A 480 17.20 -14.71 0.70
CA MET A 480 16.12 -15.40 1.40
C MET A 480 16.57 -15.73 2.83
N GLY A 481 15.75 -15.39 3.81
CA GLY A 481 16.03 -15.63 5.22
C GLY A 481 14.99 -14.95 6.11
N THR A 482 15.24 -14.90 7.40
CA THR A 482 14.44 -14.08 8.30
C THR A 482 14.81 -12.60 8.11
N PRO A 483 13.93 -11.65 8.41
CA PRO A 483 14.27 -10.22 8.32
C PRO A 483 15.55 -9.87 9.08
N ASP A 484 15.73 -10.43 10.30
CA ASP A 484 16.90 -10.17 11.12
C ASP A 484 18.19 -10.80 10.59
N GLU A 485 18.11 -11.99 9.98
CA GLU A 485 19.24 -12.61 9.29
C GLU A 485 19.72 -11.74 8.14
N LEU A 486 18.79 -11.28 7.28
CA LEU A 486 19.13 -10.48 6.12
C LEU A 486 19.69 -9.10 6.48
N LYS A 487 19.15 -8.45 7.52
CA LYS A 487 19.71 -7.20 8.05
C LYS A 487 21.16 -7.40 8.53
N ARG A 488 21.43 -8.49 9.23
CA ARG A 488 22.78 -8.82 9.73
C ARG A 488 23.75 -9.18 8.60
N GLU A 489 23.35 -10.06 7.68
CA GLU A 489 24.20 -10.52 6.58
C GLU A 489 24.63 -9.38 5.64
N LEU A 490 23.72 -8.44 5.38
CA LEU A 490 23.98 -7.30 4.51
C LEU A 490 24.44 -6.05 5.28
N ASN A 491 24.60 -6.16 6.61
CA ASN A 491 24.99 -5.06 7.50
C ASN A 491 24.13 -3.79 7.27
N GLN A 492 22.82 -3.97 7.25
CA GLN A 492 21.85 -2.88 7.02
C GLN A 492 20.95 -2.65 8.26
N PRO A 493 20.55 -1.42 8.55
CA PRO A 493 19.75 -1.08 9.73
C PRO A 493 18.29 -1.55 9.65
N ASP A 494 17.74 -1.64 8.45
CA ASP A 494 16.34 -1.98 8.18
C ASP A 494 16.16 -2.65 6.81
N MET A 495 14.95 -3.12 6.53
CA MET A 495 14.63 -3.84 5.30
C MET A 495 14.59 -2.94 4.05
N ASP A 496 14.34 -1.64 4.18
CA ASP A 496 14.42 -0.69 3.05
C ASP A 496 15.87 -0.56 2.54
N HIS A 497 16.83 -0.50 3.45
CA HIS A 497 18.25 -0.48 3.11
C HIS A 497 18.71 -1.82 2.52
N VAL A 498 18.25 -2.95 3.07
CA VAL A 498 18.49 -4.29 2.51
C VAL A 498 18.03 -4.35 1.07
N PHE A 499 16.78 -3.98 0.82
CA PHE A 499 16.21 -4.00 -0.54
C PHE A 499 16.95 -3.06 -1.50
N THR A 500 17.25 -1.83 -1.06
CA THR A 500 17.99 -0.85 -1.88
C THR A 500 19.39 -1.34 -2.23
N CYS A 501 20.08 -2.01 -1.32
CA CYS A 501 21.38 -2.61 -1.56
C CYS A 501 21.30 -3.68 -2.67
N LEU A 502 20.34 -4.59 -2.58
CA LEU A 502 20.16 -5.68 -3.54
C LEU A 502 19.64 -5.16 -4.92
N ALA A 503 18.76 -4.16 -4.92
CA ALA A 503 18.22 -3.58 -6.14
C ALA A 503 19.27 -2.81 -6.96
N ARG A 504 20.25 -2.15 -6.30
CA ARG A 504 21.37 -1.46 -6.99
C ARG A 504 22.32 -2.40 -7.71
N GLN A 505 22.33 -3.67 -7.35
CA GLN A 505 23.12 -4.71 -8.04
C GLN A 505 22.40 -5.27 -9.28
N SER A 506 21.25 -4.71 -9.62
CA SER A 506 20.43 -5.09 -10.77
C SER A 506 21.12 -4.74 -12.09
N THR A 507 21.06 -5.65 -13.06
CA THR A 507 21.67 -5.53 -14.37
C THR A 507 20.68 -5.23 -15.50
N ARG A 508 19.38 -5.26 -15.21
CA ARG A 508 18.35 -4.89 -16.20
C ARG A 508 18.22 -3.37 -16.31
N LYS A 509 18.50 -2.83 -17.48
CA LYS A 509 18.23 -1.44 -17.88
C LYS A 509 16.83 -1.29 -18.48
#